data_9710e63086a7ff7b3cbbe3ab1a23d8f4
#
_entry.id   9710e63086a7ff7b3cbbe3ab1a23d8f4
#
_cell.length_a   1.000
_cell.length_b   1.000
_cell.length_c   1.000
_cell.angle_alpha   90.00
_cell.angle_beta   90.00
_cell.angle_gamma   90.00
#
_symmetry.space_group_name_H-M   'P 1'
#
loop_
_entity.id
_entity.type
_entity.pdbx_description
1 polymer ?
#
loop_
_entity_poly.entity_id
_entity_poly.type
_entity_poly.pdbx_seq_one_letter_code
_entity_poly.pdbx_strand_id
1 'polypeptide(L)'
;LKDKRLLNNIFKRVGKQEFKFFSNVGFVFGFGIGVIQMLCWIVTQGKYPWMLPLFGGFVGFFSDWIALQMMFRPLYPKKILGYTWQGLFIKRQNEVAADYAALISKQLLTSRHMMEELFSGTHSARVIELVNRHVKQEIDMQAGVIRPLVVYAIGGEKYQNMKTQVAERIMQQLPETMKYVESYAEDAMNIRNTLIERMQKLTPSEFEGMLRPAFKEDERALIAVGAVLGFVVGELQIQFML
;
A
#
# COMPACT_ATOMS: atom_id res chain seq x y z
N LEU A 1 -2.64 -7.30 4.50
CA LEU A 1 -2.78 -5.89 4.91
C LEU A 1 -3.98 -5.76 5.86
N LYS A 2 -3.77 -6.08 7.18
CA LYS A 2 -4.87 -6.03 8.17
C LYS A 2 -4.96 -4.71 8.95
N ASP A 3 -4.03 -3.79 8.75
CA ASP A 3 -4.01 -2.55 9.54
C ASP A 3 -4.61 -1.38 8.76
N LYS A 4 -5.91 -1.13 9.03
CA LYS A 4 -6.68 -0.03 8.42
C LYS A 4 -6.10 1.37 8.73
N ARG A 5 -5.43 1.54 9.89
CA ARG A 5 -4.82 2.82 10.28
C ARG A 5 -3.60 3.14 9.40
N LEU A 6 -2.89 2.12 9.02
CA LEU A 6 -1.70 2.19 8.18
C LEU A 6 -2.06 2.60 6.75
N LEU A 7 -3.07 1.95 6.18
CA LEU A 7 -3.63 2.32 4.88
C LEU A 7 -4.14 3.77 4.87
N ASN A 8 -4.84 4.19 5.92
CA ASN A 8 -5.36 5.56 6.02
C ASN A 8 -4.24 6.62 6.07
N ASN A 9 -3.11 6.33 6.72
CA ASN A 9 -1.95 7.23 6.74
C ASN A 9 -1.25 7.30 5.37
N ILE A 10 -1.19 6.18 4.66
CA ILE A 10 -0.71 6.11 3.27
C ILE A 10 -1.60 7.00 2.39
N PHE A 11 -2.91 6.82 2.50
CA PHE A 11 -3.90 7.60 1.77
C PHE A 11 -3.77 9.11 1.99
N LYS A 12 -3.67 9.54 3.25
CA LYS A 12 -3.55 10.96 3.59
C LYS A 12 -2.27 11.61 3.07
N ARG A 13 -1.18 10.86 3.00
CA ARG A 13 0.12 11.40 2.61
C ARG A 13 0.33 11.41 1.11
N VAL A 14 -0.02 10.33 0.44
CA VAL A 14 0.06 10.21 -1.02
C VAL A 14 -1.05 11.01 -1.70
N GLY A 15 -2.25 11.05 -1.09
CA GLY A 15 -3.44 11.69 -1.65
C GLY A 15 -3.57 13.21 -1.42
N LYS A 16 -2.61 13.86 -0.77
CA LYS A 16 -2.77 15.30 -0.40
C LYS A 16 -2.85 16.25 -1.60
N GLN A 17 -2.20 15.93 -2.70
CA GLN A 17 -2.30 16.73 -3.94
C GLN A 17 -3.55 16.39 -4.73
N GLU A 18 -4.02 15.16 -4.62
CA GLU A 18 -5.21 14.64 -5.26
C GLU A 18 -6.49 15.24 -4.65
N PHE A 19 -6.47 15.65 -3.37
CA PHE A 19 -7.61 16.36 -2.76
C PHE A 19 -7.94 17.68 -3.45
N LYS A 20 -6.93 18.43 -3.91
CA LYS A 20 -7.17 19.63 -4.72
C LYS A 20 -7.83 19.29 -6.06
N PHE A 21 -7.42 18.19 -6.66
CA PHE A 21 -8.03 17.72 -7.89
C PHE A 21 -9.47 17.29 -7.69
N PHE A 22 -9.77 16.50 -6.64
CA PHE A 22 -11.14 16.14 -6.27
C PHE A 22 -12.03 17.37 -6.06
N SER A 23 -11.53 18.35 -5.31
CA SER A 23 -12.24 19.61 -5.08
C SER A 23 -12.52 20.36 -6.39
N ASN A 24 -11.54 20.44 -7.29
CA ASN A 24 -11.71 21.11 -8.58
C ASN A 24 -12.69 20.37 -9.50
N VAL A 25 -12.60 19.04 -9.55
CA VAL A 25 -13.53 18.21 -10.32
C VAL A 25 -14.94 18.36 -9.76
N GLY A 26 -15.11 18.27 -8.44
CA GLY A 26 -16.37 18.48 -7.75
C GLY A 26 -16.97 19.86 -8.06
N PHE A 27 -16.16 20.91 -8.03
CA PHE A 27 -16.60 22.26 -8.37
C PHE A 27 -17.07 22.38 -9.83
N VAL A 28 -16.28 21.89 -10.79
CA VAL A 28 -16.61 22.00 -12.23
C VAL A 28 -17.88 21.21 -12.56
N PHE A 29 -17.93 19.94 -12.13
CA PHE A 29 -19.11 19.09 -12.38
C PHE A 29 -20.31 19.54 -11.57
N GLY A 30 -20.12 19.90 -10.29
CA GLY A 30 -21.18 20.42 -9.44
C GLY A 30 -21.80 21.71 -9.99
N PHE A 31 -20.95 22.63 -10.45
CA PHE A 31 -21.42 23.87 -11.10
C PHE A 31 -22.20 23.55 -12.41
N GLY A 32 -21.65 22.70 -13.27
CA GLY A 32 -22.31 22.33 -14.52
C GLY A 32 -23.68 21.68 -14.32
N ILE A 33 -23.78 20.71 -13.41
CA ILE A 33 -25.04 20.05 -13.10
C ILE A 33 -25.96 21.00 -12.32
N GLY A 34 -25.42 21.87 -11.46
CA GLY A 34 -26.18 22.90 -10.76
C GLY A 34 -26.88 23.88 -11.70
N VAL A 35 -26.21 24.28 -12.80
CA VAL A 35 -26.86 25.09 -13.84
C VAL A 35 -28.02 24.34 -14.51
N ILE A 36 -27.84 23.05 -14.79
CA ILE A 36 -28.91 22.20 -15.34
C ILE A 36 -30.09 22.11 -14.36
N GLN A 37 -29.78 21.90 -13.06
CA GLN A 37 -30.77 21.87 -11.97
C GLN A 37 -31.55 23.19 -11.91
N MET A 38 -30.85 24.32 -11.98
CA MET A 38 -31.46 25.64 -11.98
C MET A 38 -32.42 25.81 -13.18
N LEU A 39 -32.00 25.40 -14.38
CA LEU A 39 -32.88 25.46 -15.57
C LEU A 39 -34.11 24.57 -15.39
N CYS A 40 -33.95 23.36 -14.88
CA CYS A 40 -35.06 22.45 -14.59
C CYS A 40 -36.03 23.08 -13.56
N TRP A 41 -35.50 23.72 -12.54
CA TRP A 41 -36.31 24.39 -11.51
C TRP A 41 -37.15 25.55 -12.09
N ILE A 42 -36.57 26.37 -12.94
CA ILE A 42 -37.27 27.46 -13.62
C ILE A 42 -38.37 26.91 -14.53
N VAL A 43 -38.08 25.89 -15.33
CA VAL A 43 -39.07 25.27 -16.26
C VAL A 43 -40.23 24.63 -15.50
N THR A 44 -39.96 23.98 -14.36
CA THR A 44 -40.97 23.32 -13.54
C THR A 44 -41.70 24.28 -12.59
N GLN A 45 -41.35 25.57 -12.60
CA GLN A 45 -41.89 26.59 -11.68
C GLN A 45 -41.90 26.16 -10.22
N GLY A 46 -40.89 25.40 -9.80
CA GLY A 46 -40.75 24.92 -8.43
C GLY A 46 -41.78 23.87 -7.97
N LYS A 47 -42.56 23.29 -8.87
CA LYS A 47 -43.65 22.32 -8.52
C LYS A 47 -43.14 21.04 -7.87
N TYR A 48 -41.88 20.70 -8.07
CA TYR A 48 -41.28 19.41 -7.63
C TYR A 48 -40.07 19.63 -6.72
N PRO A 49 -40.25 20.05 -5.47
CA PRO A 49 -39.11 20.33 -4.58
C PRO A 49 -38.21 19.12 -4.32
N TRP A 50 -38.73 17.89 -4.38
CA TRP A 50 -37.98 16.65 -4.25
C TRP A 50 -36.88 16.46 -5.32
N MET A 51 -36.90 17.24 -6.40
CA MET A 51 -35.82 17.23 -7.40
C MET A 51 -34.50 17.72 -6.80
N LEU A 52 -34.50 18.65 -5.85
CA LEU A 52 -33.30 19.24 -5.27
C LEU A 52 -32.44 18.21 -4.56
N PRO A 53 -32.92 17.35 -3.63
CA PRO A 53 -32.16 16.30 -3.03
C PRO A 53 -31.68 15.24 -4.03
N LEU A 54 -32.51 14.89 -5.02
CA LEU A 54 -32.10 13.91 -6.04
C LEU A 54 -30.96 14.43 -6.90
N PHE A 55 -31.03 15.67 -7.37
CA PHE A 55 -29.90 16.27 -8.10
C PHE A 55 -28.67 16.41 -7.22
N GLY A 56 -28.83 16.82 -5.96
CA GLY A 56 -27.72 16.90 -5.00
C GLY A 56 -27.02 15.56 -4.80
N GLY A 57 -27.79 14.50 -4.55
CA GLY A 57 -27.26 13.13 -4.42
C GLY A 57 -26.59 12.64 -5.70
N PHE A 58 -27.18 12.93 -6.86
CA PHE A 58 -26.60 12.58 -8.15
C PHE A 58 -25.28 13.33 -8.42
N VAL A 59 -25.23 14.64 -8.11
CA VAL A 59 -24.00 15.43 -8.23
C VAL A 59 -22.89 14.84 -7.36
N GLY A 60 -23.19 14.56 -6.08
CA GLY A 60 -22.20 13.99 -5.17
C GLY A 60 -21.68 12.63 -5.66
N PHE A 61 -22.59 11.72 -5.99
CA PHE A 61 -22.23 10.40 -6.54
C PHE A 61 -21.36 10.51 -7.80
N PHE A 62 -21.84 11.31 -8.77
CA PHE A 62 -21.22 11.37 -10.10
C PHE A 62 -19.88 12.09 -10.09
N SER A 63 -19.76 13.17 -9.32
CA SER A 63 -18.50 13.91 -9.17
C SER A 63 -17.41 13.04 -8.55
N ASP A 64 -17.71 12.32 -7.48
CA ASP A 64 -16.74 11.44 -6.82
C ASP A 64 -16.38 10.25 -7.71
N TRP A 65 -17.36 9.64 -8.38
CA TRP A 65 -17.12 8.55 -9.32
C TRP A 65 -16.20 8.97 -10.48
N ILE A 66 -16.48 10.13 -11.10
CA ILE A 66 -15.63 10.66 -12.17
C ILE A 66 -14.25 10.99 -11.65
N ALA A 67 -14.12 11.66 -10.50
CA ALA A 67 -12.83 12.03 -9.93
C ALA A 67 -11.96 10.80 -9.68
N LEU A 68 -12.53 9.71 -9.16
CA LEU A 68 -11.83 8.45 -8.96
C LEU A 68 -11.42 7.78 -10.28
N GLN A 69 -12.30 7.81 -11.30
CA GLN A 69 -11.93 7.31 -12.62
C GLN A 69 -10.79 8.12 -13.25
N MET A 70 -10.83 9.45 -13.13
CA MET A 70 -9.79 10.33 -13.67
C MET A 70 -8.45 10.21 -12.93
N MET A 71 -8.44 9.72 -11.70
CA MET A 71 -7.22 9.47 -10.94
C MET A 71 -6.37 8.35 -11.57
N PHE A 72 -7.01 7.26 -12.02
CA PHE A 72 -6.31 6.10 -12.56
C PHE A 72 -6.36 6.01 -14.08
N ARG A 73 -7.35 6.61 -14.73
CA ARG A 73 -7.57 6.50 -16.19
C ARG A 73 -7.65 7.84 -16.89
N PRO A 74 -7.26 7.92 -18.15
CA PRO A 74 -6.75 6.84 -19.00
C PRO A 74 -5.30 6.47 -18.66
N LEU A 75 -4.94 5.18 -18.87
CA LEU A 75 -3.60 4.64 -18.60
C LEU A 75 -2.53 5.27 -19.50
N TYR A 76 -2.87 5.46 -20.75
CA TYR A 76 -1.98 6.07 -21.75
C TYR A 76 -2.45 7.49 -22.07
N PRO A 77 -1.51 8.39 -22.35
CA PRO A 77 -1.84 9.78 -22.63
C PRO A 77 -2.73 9.87 -23.89
N LYS A 78 -3.93 10.41 -23.73
CA LYS A 78 -4.84 10.72 -24.83
C LYS A 78 -4.85 12.22 -25.09
N LYS A 79 -4.71 12.63 -26.34
CA LYS A 79 -4.86 14.05 -26.73
C LYS A 79 -6.34 14.36 -26.94
N ILE A 80 -6.91 15.21 -26.09
CA ILE A 80 -8.28 15.68 -26.19
C ILE A 80 -8.22 17.22 -26.28
N LEU A 81 -8.72 17.81 -27.34
CA LEU A 81 -8.75 19.27 -27.58
C LEU A 81 -7.37 19.97 -27.38
N GLY A 82 -6.26 19.30 -27.78
CA GLY A 82 -4.91 19.84 -27.63
C GLY A 82 -4.25 19.61 -26.27
N TYR A 83 -4.99 19.14 -25.27
CA TYR A 83 -4.44 18.78 -23.96
C TYR A 83 -4.17 17.27 -23.87
N THR A 84 -3.02 16.91 -23.27
CA THR A 84 -2.71 15.50 -22.98
C THR A 84 -3.38 15.09 -21.67
N TRP A 85 -4.37 14.22 -21.79
CA TRP A 85 -5.10 13.66 -20.67
C TRP A 85 -4.53 12.29 -20.29
N GLN A 86 -4.17 12.12 -19.02
CA GLN A 86 -3.70 10.86 -18.46
C GLN A 86 -4.08 10.82 -16.97
N GLY A 87 -4.35 9.62 -16.45
CA GLY A 87 -4.66 9.43 -15.05
C GLY A 87 -3.59 10.06 -14.14
N LEU A 88 -4.01 10.78 -13.12
CA LEU A 88 -3.14 11.57 -12.25
C LEU A 88 -2.03 10.73 -11.61
N PHE A 89 -2.37 9.56 -11.06
CA PHE A 89 -1.37 8.65 -10.47
C PHE A 89 -0.40 8.12 -11.51
N ILE A 90 -0.89 7.81 -12.70
CA ILE A 90 -0.03 7.31 -13.78
C ILE A 90 0.91 8.40 -14.28
N LYS A 91 0.42 9.64 -14.42
CA LYS A 91 1.25 10.78 -14.81
C LYS A 91 2.38 11.07 -13.82
N ARG A 92 2.14 10.78 -12.52
CA ARG A 92 3.09 11.01 -11.42
C ARG A 92 3.64 9.71 -10.86
N GLN A 93 3.71 8.65 -11.68
CA GLN A 93 4.13 7.31 -11.26
C GLN A 93 5.44 7.33 -10.46
N ASN A 94 6.43 8.11 -10.87
CA ASN A 94 7.73 8.17 -10.20
C ASN A 94 7.63 8.74 -8.78
N GLU A 95 6.83 9.79 -8.57
CA GLU A 95 6.63 10.42 -7.27
C GLU A 95 5.80 9.50 -6.36
N VAL A 96 4.70 8.97 -6.88
CA VAL A 96 3.84 8.05 -6.15
C VAL A 96 4.60 6.79 -5.76
N ALA A 97 5.44 6.25 -6.65
CA ALA A 97 6.30 5.12 -6.37
C ALA A 97 7.27 5.41 -5.21
N ALA A 98 7.89 6.60 -5.20
CA ALA A 98 8.80 6.99 -4.14
C ALA A 98 8.10 7.15 -2.78
N ASP A 99 6.93 7.79 -2.76
CA ASP A 99 6.14 7.98 -1.55
C ASP A 99 5.60 6.64 -1.01
N TYR A 100 5.09 5.79 -1.88
CA TYR A 100 4.57 4.46 -1.53
C TYR A 100 5.69 3.56 -1.02
N ALA A 101 6.84 3.52 -1.70
CA ALA A 101 8.00 2.75 -1.27
C ALA A 101 8.53 3.22 0.10
N ALA A 102 8.58 4.55 0.33
CA ALA A 102 9.01 5.10 1.60
C ALA A 102 8.08 4.70 2.77
N LEU A 103 6.78 4.59 2.51
CA LEU A 103 5.81 4.16 3.51
C LEU A 103 5.88 2.65 3.76
N ILE A 104 5.90 1.86 2.70
CA ILE A 104 5.98 0.39 2.79
C ILE A 104 7.27 -0.05 3.48
N SER A 105 8.42 0.54 3.13
CA SER A 105 9.70 0.18 3.75
C SER A 105 9.73 0.50 5.24
N LYS A 106 9.12 1.62 5.67
CA LYS A 106 9.12 2.03 7.07
C LYS A 106 8.12 1.28 7.94
N GLN A 107 7.02 0.80 7.37
CA GLN A 107 5.89 0.32 8.15
C GLN A 107 5.61 -1.17 7.99
N LEU A 108 5.87 -1.72 6.82
CA LEU A 108 5.55 -3.11 6.50
C LEU A 108 6.78 -3.97 6.27
N LEU A 109 7.76 -3.46 5.53
CA LEU A 109 8.96 -4.19 5.15
C LEU A 109 10.18 -3.69 5.97
N THR A 110 10.00 -3.53 7.28
CA THR A 110 11.14 -3.28 8.15
C THR A 110 12.02 -4.52 8.21
N SER A 111 13.33 -4.31 8.31
CA SER A 111 14.30 -5.40 8.46
C SER A 111 13.93 -6.33 9.61
N ARG A 112 13.38 -5.77 10.70
CA ARG A 112 12.86 -6.53 11.84
C ARG A 112 11.74 -7.48 11.44
N HIS A 113 10.67 -7.00 10.80
CA HIS A 113 9.54 -7.84 10.38
C HIS A 113 9.95 -8.91 9.39
N MET A 114 10.88 -8.59 8.48
CA MET A 114 11.41 -9.58 7.55
C MET A 114 12.20 -10.67 8.27
N MET A 115 13.02 -10.29 9.26
CA MET A 115 13.78 -11.26 10.06
C MET A 115 12.86 -12.09 10.97
N GLU A 116 11.88 -11.48 11.62
CA GLU A 116 10.88 -12.20 12.42
C GLU A 116 10.13 -13.22 11.57
N GLU A 117 9.71 -12.86 10.37
CA GLU A 117 9.01 -13.78 9.45
C GLU A 117 9.91 -14.90 8.95
N LEU A 118 11.20 -14.63 8.70
CA LEU A 118 12.19 -15.64 8.30
C LEU A 118 12.41 -16.70 9.40
N PHE A 119 12.45 -16.27 10.68
CA PHE A 119 12.77 -17.18 11.79
C PHE A 119 11.56 -17.74 12.53
N SER A 120 10.39 -17.10 12.41
CA SER A 120 9.15 -17.49 13.11
C SER A 120 7.97 -17.69 12.16
N GLY A 121 8.10 -17.34 10.88
CA GLY A 121 7.04 -17.42 9.88
C GLY A 121 6.83 -18.81 9.29
N THR A 122 5.95 -18.91 8.30
CA THR A 122 5.52 -20.16 7.67
C THR A 122 6.67 -20.98 7.04
N HIS A 123 7.76 -20.32 6.65
CA HIS A 123 8.93 -20.94 6.01
C HIS A 123 10.14 -21.06 6.95
N SER A 124 9.99 -20.74 8.23
CA SER A 124 11.06 -20.75 9.22
C SER A 124 11.77 -22.09 9.33
N ALA A 125 11.04 -23.20 9.24
CA ALA A 125 11.62 -24.56 9.31
C ALA A 125 12.76 -24.78 8.29
N ARG A 126 12.60 -24.26 7.06
CA ARG A 126 13.62 -24.39 6.01
C ARG A 126 14.83 -23.52 6.27
N VAL A 127 14.62 -22.32 6.80
CA VAL A 127 15.73 -21.41 7.18
C VAL A 127 16.50 -21.97 8.35
N ILE A 128 15.81 -22.47 9.38
CA ILE A 128 16.39 -23.13 10.56
C ILE A 128 17.22 -24.36 10.13
N GLU A 129 16.69 -25.19 9.24
CA GLU A 129 17.41 -26.36 8.72
C GLU A 129 18.69 -25.95 7.98
N LEU A 130 18.63 -24.92 7.13
CA LEU A 130 19.77 -24.38 6.41
C LEU A 130 20.86 -23.88 7.38
N VAL A 131 20.48 -23.08 8.37
CA VAL A 131 21.40 -22.54 9.37
C VAL A 131 22.03 -23.69 10.17
N ASN A 132 21.22 -24.63 10.66
CA ASN A 132 21.72 -25.81 11.38
C ASN A 132 22.72 -26.64 10.57
N ARG A 133 22.46 -26.82 9.27
CA ARG A 133 23.35 -27.54 8.37
C ARG A 133 24.66 -26.81 8.22
N HIS A 134 24.63 -25.50 7.98
CA HIS A 134 25.85 -24.69 7.82
C HIS A 134 26.66 -24.64 9.12
N VAL A 135 26.03 -24.42 10.26
CA VAL A 135 26.71 -24.42 11.57
C VAL A 135 27.40 -25.75 11.81
N LYS A 136 26.74 -26.89 11.56
CA LYS A 136 27.33 -28.21 11.72
C LYS A 136 28.49 -28.44 10.75
N GLN A 137 28.42 -27.94 9.52
CA GLN A 137 29.50 -28.01 8.54
C GLN A 137 30.68 -27.13 8.94
N GLU A 138 30.44 -25.91 9.43
CA GLU A 138 31.49 -25.02 9.92
C GLU A 138 32.26 -25.65 11.11
N ILE A 139 31.53 -26.25 12.07
CA ILE A 139 32.19 -26.97 13.18
C ILE A 139 33.10 -28.09 12.65
N ASP A 140 32.63 -28.85 11.64
CA ASP A 140 33.45 -29.92 11.04
C ASP A 140 34.66 -29.36 10.29
N MET A 141 34.52 -28.24 9.58
CA MET A 141 35.62 -27.58 8.87
C MET A 141 36.65 -26.97 9.84
N GLN A 142 36.19 -26.31 10.89
CA GLN A 142 37.09 -25.73 11.91
C GLN A 142 37.83 -26.81 12.74
N ALA A 143 37.16 -27.94 13.00
CA ALA A 143 37.80 -29.07 13.64
C ALA A 143 38.91 -29.71 12.75
N GLY A 144 38.77 -29.61 11.43
CA GLY A 144 39.79 -29.96 10.45
C GLY A 144 40.49 -31.28 10.73
N VAL A 145 41.84 -31.23 10.79
CA VAL A 145 42.73 -32.39 11.04
C VAL A 145 42.55 -32.97 12.45
N ILE A 146 42.05 -32.17 13.43
CA ILE A 146 41.90 -32.60 14.83
C ILE A 146 40.57 -33.39 15.01
N ARG A 147 39.63 -33.29 14.09
CA ARG A 147 38.36 -34.01 14.15
C ARG A 147 38.43 -35.50 14.46
N PRO A 148 39.31 -36.29 13.79
CA PRO A 148 39.42 -37.71 14.11
C PRO A 148 39.90 -37.98 15.54
N LEU A 149 40.80 -37.13 16.06
CA LEU A 149 41.30 -37.24 17.44
C LEU A 149 40.20 -36.91 18.45
N VAL A 150 39.41 -35.86 18.22
CA VAL A 150 38.28 -35.49 19.07
C VAL A 150 37.23 -36.59 19.06
N VAL A 151 36.84 -37.09 17.88
CA VAL A 151 35.88 -38.19 17.75
C VAL A 151 36.37 -39.47 18.45
N TYR A 152 37.66 -39.76 18.37
CA TYR A 152 38.24 -40.89 19.08
C TYR A 152 38.23 -40.71 20.60
N ALA A 153 38.48 -39.49 21.11
CA ALA A 153 38.57 -39.19 22.53
C ALA A 153 37.21 -39.17 23.22
N ILE A 154 36.19 -38.55 22.61
CA ILE A 154 34.86 -38.35 23.24
C ILE A 154 33.79 -39.28 22.69
N GLY A 155 34.03 -39.97 21.58
CA GLY A 155 33.06 -40.81 20.87
C GLY A 155 32.24 -40.06 19.83
N GLY A 156 31.91 -40.73 18.74
CA GLY A 156 31.20 -40.13 17.61
C GLY A 156 29.80 -39.58 17.97
N GLU A 157 29.05 -40.29 18.79
CA GLU A 157 27.72 -39.89 19.24
C GLU A 157 27.75 -38.59 20.06
N LYS A 158 28.67 -38.49 21.03
CA LYS A 158 28.87 -37.30 21.83
C LYS A 158 29.30 -36.09 21.00
N TYR A 159 30.13 -36.31 19.99
CA TYR A 159 30.55 -35.27 19.06
C TYR A 159 29.35 -34.74 18.25
N GLN A 160 28.47 -35.60 17.75
CA GLN A 160 27.24 -35.19 17.04
C GLN A 160 26.25 -34.45 17.96
N ASN A 161 26.07 -34.94 19.20
CA ASN A 161 25.22 -34.27 20.20
C ASN A 161 25.77 -32.87 20.55
N MET A 162 27.08 -32.72 20.71
CA MET A 162 27.72 -31.42 20.93
C MET A 162 27.43 -30.46 19.77
N LYS A 163 27.61 -30.89 18.51
CA LYS A 163 27.29 -30.05 17.34
C LYS A 163 25.83 -29.63 17.32
N THR A 164 24.92 -30.52 17.68
CA THR A 164 23.50 -30.22 17.73
C THR A 164 23.21 -29.20 18.83
N GLN A 165 23.75 -29.38 20.03
CA GLN A 165 23.61 -28.41 21.12
C GLN A 165 24.17 -27.03 20.79
N VAL A 166 25.34 -26.96 20.11
CA VAL A 166 25.90 -25.68 19.67
C VAL A 166 24.98 -25.01 18.64
N ALA A 167 24.48 -25.77 17.66
CA ALA A 167 23.55 -25.24 16.66
C ALA A 167 22.25 -24.74 17.29
N GLU A 168 21.69 -25.48 18.24
CA GLU A 168 20.49 -25.07 19.00
C GLU A 168 20.72 -23.78 19.82
N ARG A 169 21.87 -23.66 20.47
CA ARG A 169 22.22 -22.44 21.21
C ARG A 169 22.37 -21.23 20.29
N ILE A 170 23.01 -21.39 19.15
CA ILE A 170 23.11 -20.33 18.15
C ILE A 170 21.71 -19.91 17.69
N MET A 171 20.83 -20.87 17.42
CA MET A 171 19.46 -20.58 17.01
C MET A 171 18.66 -19.85 18.08
N GLN A 172 18.83 -20.19 19.35
CA GLN A 172 18.16 -19.49 20.47
C GLN A 172 18.65 -18.05 20.65
N GLN A 173 19.92 -17.77 20.38
CA GLN A 173 20.51 -16.43 20.51
C GLN A 173 20.36 -15.59 19.24
N LEU A 174 20.04 -16.21 18.11
CA LEU A 174 19.96 -15.55 16.81
C LEU A 174 18.98 -14.38 16.78
N PRO A 175 17.74 -14.50 17.32
CA PRO A 175 16.79 -13.39 17.35
C PRO A 175 17.28 -12.16 18.14
N GLU A 176 18.03 -12.39 19.21
CA GLU A 176 18.60 -11.32 20.03
C GLU A 176 19.78 -10.64 19.34
N THR A 177 20.64 -11.44 18.71
CA THR A 177 21.78 -10.93 17.92
C THR A 177 21.28 -10.11 16.70
N MET A 178 20.16 -10.49 16.09
CA MET A 178 19.56 -9.77 14.96
C MET A 178 19.17 -8.32 15.31
N LYS A 179 18.85 -8.01 16.57
CA LYS A 179 18.59 -6.63 16.99
C LYS A 179 19.79 -5.71 16.78
N TYR A 180 20.99 -6.22 16.96
CA TYR A 180 22.21 -5.44 16.77
C TYR A 180 22.57 -5.23 15.30
N VAL A 181 22.06 -6.08 14.43
CA VAL A 181 22.32 -6.03 12.97
C VAL A 181 21.18 -5.31 12.23
N GLU A 182 20.11 -4.93 12.93
CA GLU A 182 18.89 -4.36 12.33
C GLU A 182 19.20 -3.12 11.48
N SER A 183 19.98 -2.17 12.01
CA SER A 183 20.35 -0.97 11.26
C SER A 183 21.22 -1.26 10.04
N TYR A 184 22.17 -2.17 10.18
CA TYR A 184 23.02 -2.60 9.08
C TYR A 184 22.21 -3.36 8.02
N ALA A 185 21.29 -4.23 8.44
CA ALA A 185 20.42 -4.96 7.53
C ALA A 185 19.47 -4.02 6.75
N GLU A 186 18.99 -2.94 7.39
CA GLU A 186 18.17 -1.93 6.74
C GLU A 186 18.93 -1.23 5.60
N ASP A 187 20.17 -0.82 5.86
CA ASP A 187 21.03 -0.20 4.87
C ASP A 187 21.48 -1.20 3.78
N ALA A 188 21.87 -2.41 4.16
CA ALA A 188 22.34 -3.43 3.24
C ALA A 188 21.22 -3.95 2.31
N MET A 189 20.02 -4.14 2.83
CA MET A 189 18.86 -4.58 2.04
C MET A 189 18.36 -3.52 1.08
N ASN A 190 18.58 -2.22 1.39
CA ASN A 190 18.18 -1.08 0.56
C ASN A 190 16.75 -1.22 -0.02
N ILE A 191 15.84 -1.73 0.82
CA ILE A 191 14.48 -2.14 0.43
C ILE A 191 13.74 -0.97 -0.22
N ARG A 192 13.87 0.23 0.34
CA ARG A 192 13.22 1.42 -0.18
C ARG A 192 13.59 1.70 -1.65
N ASN A 193 14.88 1.74 -1.95
CA ASN A 193 15.35 2.07 -3.31
C ASN A 193 15.02 0.94 -4.29
N THR A 194 15.13 -0.30 -3.85
CA THR A 194 14.73 -1.47 -4.66
C THR A 194 13.24 -1.40 -5.02
N LEU A 195 12.37 -1.05 -4.06
CA LEU A 195 10.94 -0.85 -4.32
C LEU A 195 10.69 0.29 -5.31
N ILE A 196 11.35 1.44 -5.11
CA ILE A 196 11.23 2.59 -6.02
C ILE A 196 11.57 2.17 -7.44
N GLU A 197 12.74 1.56 -7.63
CA GLU A 197 13.20 1.14 -8.96
C GLU A 197 12.24 0.14 -9.62
N ARG A 198 11.73 -0.84 -8.86
CA ARG A 198 10.79 -1.82 -9.38
C ARG A 198 9.45 -1.18 -9.75
N MET A 199 8.92 -0.31 -8.88
CA MET A 199 7.65 0.37 -9.15
C MET A 199 7.73 1.37 -10.31
N GLN A 200 8.86 2.04 -10.49
CA GLN A 200 9.08 2.96 -11.62
C GLN A 200 9.17 2.23 -12.97
N LYS A 201 9.63 0.98 -12.96
CA LYS A 201 9.73 0.12 -14.17
C LYS A 201 8.41 -0.57 -14.55
N LEU A 202 7.38 -0.49 -13.69
CA LEU A 202 6.08 -1.07 -14.00
C LEU A 202 5.42 -0.35 -15.18
N THR A 203 4.74 -1.11 -16.00
CA THR A 203 3.84 -0.54 -17.00
C THR A 203 2.67 0.18 -16.32
N PRO A 204 2.04 1.18 -16.96
CA PRO A 204 0.86 1.85 -16.40
C PRO A 204 -0.24 0.90 -15.93
N SER A 205 -0.45 -0.20 -16.62
CA SER A 205 -1.44 -1.21 -16.26
C SER A 205 -1.06 -2.00 -15.01
N GLU A 206 0.20 -2.40 -14.89
CA GLU A 206 0.71 -3.09 -13.70
C GLU A 206 0.69 -2.18 -12.49
N PHE A 207 1.05 -0.91 -12.67
CA PHE A 207 1.03 0.10 -11.62
C PHE A 207 -0.39 0.38 -11.12
N GLU A 208 -1.38 0.54 -12.02
CA GLU A 208 -2.80 0.61 -11.65
C GLU A 208 -3.22 -0.65 -10.90
N GLY A 209 -2.90 -1.83 -11.43
CA GLY A 209 -3.28 -3.12 -10.84
C GLY A 209 -2.73 -3.33 -9.43
N MET A 210 -1.56 -2.78 -9.13
CA MET A 210 -0.95 -2.86 -7.82
C MET A 210 -1.58 -1.87 -6.81
N LEU A 211 -1.86 -0.63 -7.23
CA LEU A 211 -2.38 0.41 -6.34
C LEU A 211 -3.90 0.35 -6.17
N ARG A 212 -4.65 0.11 -7.24
CA ARG A 212 -6.13 0.17 -7.23
C ARG A 212 -6.79 -0.72 -6.19
N PRO A 213 -6.34 -1.97 -5.92
CA PRO A 213 -6.95 -2.79 -4.87
C PRO A 213 -6.90 -2.14 -3.48
N ALA A 214 -5.84 -1.40 -3.18
CA ALA A 214 -5.70 -0.70 -1.89
C ALA A 214 -6.72 0.45 -1.73
N PHE A 215 -7.17 1.04 -2.85
CA PHE A 215 -8.13 2.14 -2.86
C PHE A 215 -9.59 1.67 -3.03
N LYS A 216 -9.82 0.45 -3.52
CA LYS A 216 -11.15 -0.03 -3.93
C LYS A 216 -12.18 -0.11 -2.79
N GLU A 217 -11.74 -0.38 -1.56
CA GLU A 217 -12.65 -0.40 -0.41
C GLU A 217 -13.11 1.02 -0.05
N ASP A 218 -12.18 1.97 -0.08
CA ASP A 218 -12.45 3.38 0.24
C ASP A 218 -13.20 4.10 -0.89
N GLU A 219 -13.00 3.67 -2.15
CA GLU A 219 -13.69 4.20 -3.34
C GLU A 219 -15.22 4.15 -3.17
N ARG A 220 -15.75 3.00 -2.74
CA ARG A 220 -17.18 2.83 -2.52
C ARG A 220 -17.70 3.69 -1.37
N ALA A 221 -16.93 3.80 -0.30
CA ALA A 221 -17.28 4.61 0.85
C ALA A 221 -17.30 6.11 0.49
N LEU A 222 -16.30 6.59 -0.26
CA LEU A 222 -16.22 7.97 -0.72
C LEU A 222 -17.42 8.35 -1.60
N ILE A 223 -17.73 7.52 -2.61
CA ILE A 223 -18.88 7.75 -3.50
C ILE A 223 -20.19 7.76 -2.71
N ALA A 224 -20.37 6.84 -1.75
CA ALA A 224 -21.57 6.78 -0.93
C ALA A 224 -21.71 8.03 -0.04
N VAL A 225 -20.60 8.45 0.59
CA VAL A 225 -20.58 9.68 1.42
C VAL A 225 -20.86 10.91 0.58
N GLY A 226 -20.28 11.04 -0.61
CA GLY A 226 -20.57 12.13 -1.53
C GLY A 226 -22.03 12.20 -1.93
N ALA A 227 -22.64 11.06 -2.26
CA ALA A 227 -24.05 10.96 -2.58
C ALA A 227 -24.95 11.38 -1.41
N VAL A 228 -24.65 10.91 -0.19
CA VAL A 228 -25.42 11.26 1.02
C VAL A 228 -25.30 12.74 1.35
N LEU A 229 -24.07 13.28 1.32
CA LEU A 229 -23.83 14.70 1.57
C LEU A 229 -24.55 15.58 0.53
N GLY A 230 -24.46 15.22 -0.74
CA GLY A 230 -25.18 15.93 -1.80
C GLY A 230 -26.70 15.91 -1.61
N PHE A 231 -27.25 14.74 -1.22
CA PHE A 231 -28.67 14.60 -0.90
C PHE A 231 -29.08 15.51 0.28
N VAL A 232 -28.31 15.50 1.37
CA VAL A 232 -28.56 16.34 2.55
C VAL A 232 -28.51 17.84 2.20
N VAL A 233 -27.52 18.24 1.37
CA VAL A 233 -27.45 19.64 0.90
C VAL A 233 -28.69 20.01 0.07
N GLY A 234 -29.14 19.12 -0.81
CA GLY A 234 -30.35 19.30 -1.59
C GLY A 234 -31.62 19.42 -0.70
N GLU A 235 -31.71 18.66 0.39
CA GLU A 235 -32.78 18.74 1.36
C GLU A 235 -32.76 20.08 2.12
N LEU A 236 -31.59 20.54 2.53
CA LEU A 236 -31.41 21.85 3.14
C LEU A 236 -31.83 22.98 2.18
N GLN A 237 -31.54 22.85 0.88
CA GLN A 237 -31.99 23.84 -0.12
C GLN A 237 -33.51 23.97 -0.15
N ILE A 238 -34.27 22.88 0.01
CA ILE A 238 -35.75 22.95 0.10
C ILE A 238 -36.18 23.83 1.26
N GLN A 239 -35.57 23.65 2.45
CA GLN A 239 -35.94 24.41 3.66
C GLN A 239 -35.62 25.91 3.54
N PHE A 240 -34.64 26.29 2.72
CA PHE A 240 -34.31 27.71 2.48
C PHE A 240 -35.09 28.35 1.35
N MET A 241 -35.71 27.56 0.45
CA MET A 241 -36.42 28.06 -0.73
C MET A 241 -37.95 28.03 -0.56
N LEU A 242 -38.46 27.27 0.40
CA LEU A 242 -39.86 27.23 0.82
C LEU A 242 -40.06 28.07 2.08
#